data_fe82b7a3c59af4a3591598f42eb0037b
#
_entry.id   fe82b7a3c59af4a3591598f42eb0037b
#
_cell.length_a   1.000
_cell.length_b   1.000
_cell.length_c   1.000
_cell.angle_alpha   90.00
_cell.angle_beta   90.00
_cell.angle_gamma   90.00
#
_symmetry.space_group_name_H-M   'P 1'
#
loop_
_entity.id
_entity.type
_entity.pdbx_description
1 polymer ?
#
loop_
_entity_poly.entity_id
_entity_poly.type
_entity_poly.pdbx_seq_one_letter_code
_entity_poly.pdbx_strand_id
1 'polypeptide(L)'
;MSKQHGDMKERIEQVAMELFTDQGYDKTSLREIAERLAVSKAALYYHFKSKDEILLSIIKSMRGAVDELIDWGESQSRSLESRKEFLCRLSELISNQLQPLIRFALANRTVMKSIDMGHDKEKTQSLVRRFRALVCDPDANPTDQLRAVFAMSVLFIGASPILNTMELEASSELIAKTALNTALELISTSPADR
;
A
#
# COMPACT_ATOMS: atom_id res chain seq x y z
N MET A 1 28.58 -5.20 9.40
CA MET A 1 27.77 -6.42 9.29
C MET A 1 26.24 -6.15 9.22
N SER A 2 25.74 -5.03 9.73
CA SER A 2 24.30 -4.68 9.74
C SER A 2 23.69 -4.40 8.35
N LYS A 3 24.39 -3.72 7.43
CA LYS A 3 23.88 -3.37 6.09
C LYS A 3 23.61 -4.57 5.18
N GLN A 4 24.47 -5.59 5.19
CA GLN A 4 24.28 -6.80 4.38
C GLN A 4 23.10 -7.67 4.86
N HIS A 5 22.75 -7.58 6.13
CA HIS A 5 21.64 -8.34 6.71
C HIS A 5 20.28 -7.73 6.33
N GLY A 6 20.18 -6.40 6.30
CA GLY A 6 19.00 -5.68 5.80
C GLY A 6 18.74 -5.96 4.32
N ASP A 7 19.79 -5.86 3.51
CA ASP A 7 19.73 -6.10 2.05
C ASP A 7 19.22 -7.53 1.71
N MET A 8 19.69 -8.59 2.41
CA MET A 8 19.23 -9.95 2.15
C MET A 8 17.76 -10.17 2.55
N LYS A 9 17.34 -9.58 3.66
CA LYS A 9 15.96 -9.66 4.13
C LYS A 9 14.99 -9.02 3.12
N GLU A 10 15.31 -7.81 2.65
CA GLU A 10 14.53 -7.09 1.64
C GLU A 10 14.46 -7.84 0.31
N ARG A 11 15.58 -8.45 -0.13
CA ARG A 11 15.61 -9.29 -1.33
C ARG A 11 14.74 -10.53 -1.21
N ILE A 12 14.70 -11.18 -0.03
CA ILE A 12 13.81 -12.31 0.24
C ILE A 12 12.35 -11.86 0.16
N GLU A 13 12.00 -10.74 0.79
CA GLU A 13 10.66 -10.16 0.79
C GLU A 13 10.20 -9.83 -0.64
N GLN A 14 11.06 -9.21 -1.44
CA GLN A 14 10.76 -8.87 -2.84
C GLN A 14 10.50 -10.12 -3.68
N VAL A 15 11.43 -11.09 -3.69
CA VAL A 15 11.27 -12.31 -4.48
C VAL A 15 10.07 -13.14 -4.01
N ALA A 16 9.82 -13.18 -2.70
CA ALA A 16 8.66 -13.86 -2.16
C ALA A 16 7.35 -13.22 -2.65
N MET A 17 7.27 -11.88 -2.64
CA MET A 17 6.09 -11.17 -3.12
C MET A 17 5.85 -11.37 -4.62
N GLU A 18 6.91 -11.38 -5.44
CA GLU A 18 6.83 -11.72 -6.86
C GLU A 18 6.22 -13.11 -7.06
N LEU A 19 6.78 -14.14 -6.39
CA LEU A 19 6.29 -15.52 -6.49
C LEU A 19 4.86 -15.68 -5.94
N PHE A 20 4.52 -15.01 -4.84
CA PHE A 20 3.17 -15.03 -4.29
C PHE A 20 2.15 -14.44 -5.26
N THR A 21 2.55 -13.44 -6.03
CA THR A 21 1.67 -12.77 -7.01
C THR A 21 1.55 -13.58 -8.29
N ASP A 22 2.66 -14.16 -8.80
CA ASP A 22 2.72 -14.82 -10.11
C ASP A 22 2.09 -16.23 -10.09
N GLN A 23 2.43 -17.04 -9.08
CA GLN A 23 2.00 -18.45 -9.02
C GLN A 23 1.04 -18.75 -7.88
N GLY A 24 0.82 -17.79 -6.98
CA GLY A 24 -0.05 -17.90 -5.82
C GLY A 24 0.66 -18.30 -4.53
N TYR A 25 0.11 -17.84 -3.41
CA TYR A 25 0.69 -18.06 -2.08
C TYR A 25 0.86 -19.54 -1.72
N ASP A 26 -0.20 -20.34 -1.95
CA ASP A 26 -0.20 -21.75 -1.54
C ASP A 26 0.81 -22.59 -2.32
N LYS A 27 1.03 -22.24 -3.59
CA LYS A 27 1.95 -22.95 -4.48
C LYS A 27 3.42 -22.53 -4.27
N THR A 28 3.68 -21.43 -3.57
CA THR A 28 5.05 -20.96 -3.31
C THR A 28 5.62 -21.62 -2.06
N SER A 29 6.87 -22.09 -2.16
CA SER A 29 7.63 -22.67 -1.06
C SER A 29 8.88 -21.87 -0.73
N LEU A 30 9.37 -21.99 0.52
CA LEU A 30 10.66 -21.38 0.93
C LEU A 30 11.85 -21.92 0.08
N ARG A 31 11.72 -23.14 -0.43
CA ARG A 31 12.74 -23.72 -1.31
C ARG A 31 12.82 -22.97 -2.64
N GLU A 32 11.70 -22.70 -3.28
CA GLU A 32 11.64 -21.95 -4.54
C GLU A 32 12.14 -20.52 -4.37
N ILE A 33 11.80 -19.86 -3.25
CA ILE A 33 12.34 -18.54 -2.93
C ILE A 33 13.87 -18.58 -2.82
N ALA A 34 14.43 -19.59 -2.14
CA ALA A 34 15.88 -19.76 -2.00
C ALA A 34 16.55 -20.04 -3.36
N GLU A 35 15.95 -20.90 -4.19
CA GLU A 35 16.43 -21.21 -5.54
C GLU A 35 16.42 -19.97 -6.44
N ARG A 36 15.35 -19.17 -6.40
CA ARG A 36 15.24 -17.93 -7.17
C ARG A 36 16.27 -16.87 -6.76
N LEU A 37 16.62 -16.83 -5.48
CA LEU A 37 17.65 -15.95 -4.93
C LEU A 37 19.08 -16.46 -5.12
N ALA A 38 19.24 -17.70 -5.61
CA ALA A 38 20.54 -18.41 -5.69
C ALA A 38 21.25 -18.49 -4.32
N VAL A 39 20.48 -18.69 -3.23
CA VAL A 39 21.00 -18.89 -1.87
C VAL A 39 20.71 -20.30 -1.35
N SER A 40 21.47 -20.74 -0.34
CA SER A 40 21.18 -22.01 0.31
C SER A 40 19.88 -21.93 1.12
N LYS A 41 19.18 -23.07 1.24
CA LYS A 41 18.00 -23.19 2.09
C LYS A 41 18.31 -22.76 3.54
N ALA A 42 19.49 -23.11 4.06
CA ALA A 42 19.92 -22.73 5.40
C ALA A 42 20.05 -21.21 5.55
N ALA A 43 20.58 -20.51 4.53
CA ALA A 43 20.67 -19.05 4.55
C ALA A 43 19.30 -18.40 4.57
N LEU A 44 18.32 -18.91 3.81
CA LEU A 44 16.95 -18.39 3.85
C LEU A 44 16.28 -18.65 5.22
N TYR A 45 16.41 -19.88 5.76
CA TYR A 45 15.85 -20.24 7.06
C TYR A 45 16.48 -19.47 8.24
N TYR A 46 17.65 -18.91 8.06
CA TYR A 46 18.27 -18.00 9.04
C TYR A 46 17.45 -16.71 9.19
N HIS A 47 16.90 -16.20 8.07
CA HIS A 47 16.10 -14.98 8.06
C HIS A 47 14.62 -15.23 8.38
N PHE A 48 14.02 -16.28 7.80
CA PHE A 48 12.59 -16.56 7.91
C PHE A 48 12.31 -18.06 8.08
N LYS A 49 11.46 -18.41 9.04
CA LYS A 49 11.11 -19.81 9.32
C LYS A 49 9.92 -20.33 8.52
N SER A 50 9.08 -19.41 8.01
CA SER A 50 7.90 -19.74 7.21
C SER A 50 7.62 -18.66 6.18
N LYS A 51 6.79 -18.97 5.18
CA LYS A 51 6.29 -17.98 4.23
C LYS A 51 5.33 -16.98 4.89
N ASP A 52 4.63 -17.39 5.95
CA ASP A 52 3.80 -16.48 6.75
C ASP A 52 4.65 -15.41 7.43
N GLU A 53 5.83 -15.79 7.96
CA GLU A 53 6.76 -14.85 8.57
C GLU A 53 7.32 -13.84 7.55
N ILE A 54 7.58 -14.27 6.30
CA ILE A 54 7.96 -13.36 5.22
C ILE A 54 6.81 -12.38 4.93
N LEU A 55 5.59 -12.88 4.76
CA LEU A 55 4.44 -12.04 4.45
C LEU A 55 4.14 -11.05 5.57
N LEU A 56 4.21 -11.48 6.84
CA LEU A 56 4.10 -10.58 8.00
C LEU A 56 5.17 -9.49 8.01
N SER A 57 6.40 -9.84 7.63
CA SER A 57 7.50 -8.87 7.54
C SER A 57 7.26 -7.84 6.45
N ILE A 58 6.77 -8.26 5.27
CA ILE A 58 6.38 -7.37 4.18
C ILE A 58 5.27 -6.41 4.63
N ILE A 59 4.22 -6.95 5.25
CA ILE A 59 3.10 -6.14 5.75
C ILE A 59 3.59 -5.10 6.77
N LYS A 60 4.48 -5.51 7.68
CA LYS A 60 5.05 -4.62 8.70
C LYS A 60 5.89 -3.50 8.08
N SER A 61 6.72 -3.82 7.09
CA SER A 61 7.55 -2.83 6.38
C SER A 61 6.67 -1.80 5.66
N MET A 62 5.65 -2.28 4.92
CA MET A 62 4.72 -1.40 4.21
C MET A 62 3.87 -0.54 5.15
N ARG A 63 3.47 -1.10 6.31
CA ARG A 63 2.80 -0.31 7.35
C ARG A 63 3.70 0.79 7.88
N GLY A 64 4.99 0.51 8.11
CA GLY A 64 5.97 1.52 8.51
C GLY A 64 6.04 2.68 7.52
N ALA A 65 6.10 2.40 6.23
CA ALA A 65 6.12 3.43 5.18
C ALA A 65 4.83 4.28 5.16
N VAL A 66 3.67 3.64 5.43
CA VAL A 66 2.40 4.36 5.57
C VAL A 66 2.38 5.24 6.81
N ASP A 67 2.86 4.73 7.96
CA ASP A 67 2.94 5.50 9.21
C ASP A 67 3.87 6.70 9.05
N GLU A 68 5.04 6.55 8.40
CA GLU A 68 5.97 7.63 8.09
C GLU A 68 5.33 8.72 7.20
N LEU A 69 4.55 8.33 6.18
CA LEU A 69 3.82 9.28 5.35
C LEU A 69 2.76 10.05 6.14
N ILE A 70 2.05 9.38 7.05
CA ILE A 70 1.05 10.00 7.92
C ILE A 70 1.73 10.98 8.89
N ASP A 71 2.82 10.56 9.55
CA ASP A 71 3.57 11.40 10.48
C ASP A 71 4.11 12.65 9.78
N TRP A 72 4.62 12.50 8.54
CA TRP A 72 4.99 13.64 7.71
C TRP A 72 3.78 14.55 7.45
N GLY A 73 2.65 14.02 7.04
CA GLY A 73 1.43 14.80 6.76
C GLY A 73 0.92 15.55 8.00
N GLU A 74 0.97 14.92 9.18
CA GLU A 74 0.57 15.54 10.44
C GLU A 74 1.51 16.67 10.88
N SER A 75 2.78 16.65 10.43
CA SER A 75 3.75 17.72 10.67
C SER A 75 3.54 18.95 9.77
N GLN A 76 2.71 18.85 8.72
CA GLN A 76 2.48 19.95 7.78
C GLN A 76 1.34 20.87 8.25
N SER A 77 1.30 22.09 7.68
CA SER A 77 0.16 22.99 7.84
C SER A 77 -1.12 22.39 7.23
N ARG A 78 -2.28 22.72 7.79
CA ARG A 78 -3.59 22.28 7.27
C ARG A 78 -4.04 23.17 6.10
N SER A 79 -3.30 23.13 5.00
CA SER A 79 -3.60 23.89 3.78
C SER A 79 -4.05 22.96 2.64
N LEU A 80 -4.69 23.52 1.62
CA LEU A 80 -5.01 22.76 0.41
C LEU A 80 -3.75 22.21 -0.26
N GLU A 81 -2.67 22.99 -0.27
CA GLU A 81 -1.39 22.56 -0.87
C GLU A 81 -0.79 21.37 -0.11
N SER A 82 -0.84 21.37 1.23
CA SER A 82 -0.37 20.22 2.01
C SER A 82 -1.21 18.96 1.77
N ARG A 83 -2.52 19.11 1.55
CA ARG A 83 -3.42 17.99 1.19
C ARG A 83 -3.10 17.44 -0.18
N LYS A 84 -2.84 18.31 -1.16
CA LYS A 84 -2.41 17.91 -2.51
C LYS A 84 -1.08 17.16 -2.46
N GLU A 85 -0.09 17.71 -1.76
CA GLU A 85 1.22 17.09 -1.59
C GLU A 85 1.10 15.71 -0.92
N PHE A 86 0.24 15.57 0.09
CA PHE A 86 -0.03 14.29 0.72
C PHE A 86 -0.59 13.26 -0.27
N LEU A 87 -1.54 13.64 -1.13
CA LEU A 87 -2.08 12.75 -2.17
C LEU A 87 -1.03 12.38 -3.21
N CYS A 88 -0.14 13.30 -3.59
CA CYS A 88 0.98 13.01 -4.49
C CYS A 88 1.91 11.96 -3.88
N ARG A 89 2.36 12.15 -2.65
CA ARG A 89 3.22 11.20 -1.93
C ARG A 89 2.54 9.86 -1.70
N LEU A 90 1.24 9.87 -1.38
CA LEU A 90 0.46 8.63 -1.24
C LEU A 90 0.38 7.88 -2.57
N SER A 91 0.17 8.57 -3.69
CA SER A 91 0.17 7.98 -5.02
C SER A 91 1.53 7.35 -5.37
N GLU A 92 2.63 8.02 -5.05
CA GLU A 92 3.99 7.49 -5.22
C GLU A 92 4.23 6.26 -4.34
N LEU A 93 3.85 6.31 -3.06
CA LEU A 93 3.97 5.19 -2.14
C LEU A 93 3.18 3.98 -2.64
N ILE A 94 1.94 4.20 -3.09
CA ILE A 94 1.10 3.15 -3.67
C ILE A 94 1.77 2.53 -4.89
N SER A 95 2.22 3.35 -5.84
CA SER A 95 2.78 2.88 -7.12
C SER A 95 4.11 2.15 -6.94
N ASN A 96 4.98 2.65 -6.06
CA ASN A 96 6.34 2.15 -5.91
C ASN A 96 6.46 0.99 -4.90
N GLN A 97 5.60 0.95 -3.87
CA GLN A 97 5.78 0.00 -2.76
C GLN A 97 4.53 -0.82 -2.44
N LEU A 98 3.34 -0.20 -2.38
CA LEU A 98 2.15 -0.89 -1.87
C LEU A 98 1.42 -1.72 -2.93
N GLN A 99 1.58 -1.42 -4.22
CA GLN A 99 0.84 -2.07 -5.30
C GLN A 99 0.91 -3.60 -5.29
N PRO A 100 2.09 -4.26 -5.10
CA PRO A 100 2.17 -5.71 -5.04
C PRO A 100 1.34 -6.30 -3.89
N LEU A 101 1.41 -5.69 -2.70
CA LEU A 101 0.63 -6.13 -1.54
C LEU A 101 -0.87 -5.88 -1.73
N ILE A 102 -1.28 -4.76 -2.33
CA ILE A 102 -2.70 -4.48 -2.64
C ILE A 102 -3.24 -5.57 -3.57
N ARG A 103 -2.51 -5.90 -4.65
CA ARG A 103 -2.89 -6.97 -5.58
C ARG A 103 -2.99 -8.32 -4.89
N PHE A 104 -1.96 -8.65 -4.11
CA PHE A 104 -1.93 -9.90 -3.34
C PHE A 104 -3.10 -10.00 -2.36
N ALA A 105 -3.37 -8.97 -1.57
CA ALA A 105 -4.41 -8.94 -0.57
C ALA A 105 -5.81 -9.13 -1.18
N LEU A 106 -6.06 -8.52 -2.33
CA LEU A 106 -7.33 -8.66 -3.05
C LEU A 106 -7.53 -10.06 -3.62
N ALA A 107 -6.46 -10.69 -4.13
CA ALA A 107 -6.49 -12.05 -4.67
C ALA A 107 -6.53 -13.13 -3.58
N ASN A 108 -5.96 -12.87 -2.40
CA ASN A 108 -5.73 -13.86 -1.33
C ASN A 108 -6.43 -13.49 -0.02
N ARG A 109 -7.73 -13.13 -0.10
CA ARG A 109 -8.52 -12.68 1.08
C ARG A 109 -8.52 -13.67 2.24
N THR A 110 -8.50 -14.98 1.94
CA THR A 110 -8.47 -16.03 2.97
C THR A 110 -7.14 -16.03 3.70
N VAL A 111 -6.02 -15.93 2.96
CA VAL A 111 -4.67 -15.84 3.54
C VAL A 111 -4.55 -14.58 4.40
N MET A 112 -5.03 -13.43 3.91
CA MET A 112 -5.01 -12.18 4.67
C MET A 112 -5.84 -12.22 5.95
N LYS A 113 -6.89 -13.04 5.98
CA LYS A 113 -7.69 -13.26 7.21
C LYS A 113 -7.03 -14.22 8.19
N SER A 114 -6.28 -15.23 7.70
CA SER A 114 -5.61 -16.23 8.55
C SER A 114 -4.31 -15.71 9.16
N ILE A 115 -3.64 -14.78 8.47
CA ILE A 115 -2.51 -14.06 9.04
C ILE A 115 -3.08 -13.10 10.07
N ASP A 116 -2.82 -13.39 11.32
CA ASP A 116 -3.22 -12.53 12.45
C ASP A 116 -2.49 -11.18 12.32
N MET A 117 -3.10 -10.28 11.58
CA MET A 117 -2.63 -8.90 11.44
C MET A 117 -2.84 -8.11 12.74
N GLY A 118 -3.02 -8.84 13.86
CA GLY A 118 -3.45 -8.26 15.11
C GLY A 118 -4.69 -7.41 14.79
N HIS A 119 -5.86 -8.03 14.77
CA HIS A 119 -7.15 -7.35 14.52
C HIS A 119 -7.47 -6.37 15.65
N ASP A 120 -6.54 -5.46 15.85
CA ASP A 120 -6.76 -4.28 16.67
C ASP A 120 -7.61 -3.33 15.84
N LYS A 121 -8.93 -3.56 15.94
CA LYS A 121 -9.94 -2.70 15.28
C LYS A 121 -9.68 -1.22 15.61
N GLU A 122 -9.18 -0.96 16.80
CA GLU A 122 -8.86 0.38 17.28
C GLU A 122 -7.70 1.00 16.49
N LYS A 123 -6.63 0.22 16.23
CA LYS A 123 -5.52 0.69 15.38
C LYS A 123 -5.95 0.94 13.95
N THR A 124 -6.77 0.07 13.39
CA THR A 124 -7.30 0.26 12.02
C THR A 124 -8.20 1.51 11.95
N GLN A 125 -9.09 1.69 12.92
CA GLN A 125 -9.94 2.88 12.98
C GLN A 125 -9.13 4.16 13.24
N SER A 126 -8.09 4.10 14.05
CA SER A 126 -7.16 5.20 14.28
C SER A 126 -6.46 5.59 12.97
N LEU A 127 -5.95 4.63 12.22
CA LEU A 127 -5.31 4.86 10.92
C LEU A 127 -6.27 5.56 9.94
N VAL A 128 -7.49 5.05 9.80
CA VAL A 128 -8.52 5.65 8.93
C VAL A 128 -8.85 7.08 9.36
N ARG A 129 -8.95 7.34 10.66
CA ARG A 129 -9.18 8.71 11.18
C ARG A 129 -8.03 9.65 10.86
N ARG A 130 -6.77 9.20 11.05
CA ARG A 130 -5.57 9.98 10.73
C ARG A 130 -5.51 10.32 9.23
N PHE A 131 -5.70 9.32 8.36
CA PHE A 131 -5.78 9.54 6.91
C PHE A 131 -6.85 10.57 6.54
N ARG A 132 -8.06 10.42 7.07
CA ARG A 132 -9.15 11.37 6.81
C ARG A 132 -8.78 12.79 7.21
N ALA A 133 -8.16 12.98 8.38
CA ALA A 133 -7.75 14.29 8.87
C ALA A 133 -6.69 14.98 8.01
N LEU A 134 -5.90 14.20 7.23
CA LEU A 134 -4.87 14.73 6.34
C LEU A 134 -5.41 15.21 5.00
N VAL A 135 -6.53 14.66 4.53
CA VAL A 135 -7.12 15.01 3.22
C VAL A 135 -8.39 15.82 3.31
N CYS A 136 -8.98 15.91 4.52
CA CYS A 136 -10.23 16.64 4.77
C CYS A 136 -10.10 17.60 5.94
N ASP A 137 -10.74 18.78 5.82
CA ASP A 137 -10.90 19.67 6.95
C ASP A 137 -11.82 19.02 7.99
N PRO A 138 -11.49 19.03 9.28
CA PRO A 138 -12.39 18.51 10.32
C PRO A 138 -13.78 19.17 10.31
N ASP A 139 -13.84 20.46 9.94
CA ASP A 139 -15.06 21.27 9.91
C ASP A 139 -15.71 21.32 8.52
N ALA A 140 -15.21 20.53 7.56
CA ALA A 140 -15.76 20.45 6.22
C ALA A 140 -17.21 19.94 6.24
N ASN A 141 -18.02 20.44 5.32
CA ASN A 141 -19.37 19.90 5.12
C ASN A 141 -19.34 18.43 4.66
N PRO A 142 -20.45 17.69 4.78
CA PRO A 142 -20.49 16.26 4.42
C PRO A 142 -20.09 15.95 2.98
N THR A 143 -20.37 16.86 2.04
CA THR A 143 -19.99 16.68 0.62
C THR A 143 -18.48 16.70 0.46
N ASP A 144 -17.78 17.64 1.06
CA ASP A 144 -16.33 17.75 1.00
C ASP A 144 -15.64 16.57 1.74
N GLN A 145 -16.23 16.10 2.84
CA GLN A 145 -15.77 14.89 3.51
C GLN A 145 -15.86 13.66 2.59
N LEU A 146 -16.96 13.49 1.85
CA LEU A 146 -17.11 12.41 0.89
C LEU A 146 -16.12 12.54 -0.27
N ARG A 147 -15.90 13.75 -0.79
CA ARG A 147 -14.91 14.00 -1.86
C ARG A 147 -13.51 13.60 -1.43
N ALA A 148 -13.11 13.92 -0.20
CA ALA A 148 -11.81 13.50 0.34
C ALA A 148 -11.68 11.97 0.43
N VAL A 149 -12.75 11.28 0.86
CA VAL A 149 -12.79 9.82 0.88
C VAL A 149 -12.69 9.25 -0.55
N PHE A 150 -13.41 9.82 -1.51
CA PHE A 150 -13.35 9.38 -2.90
C PHE A 150 -11.98 9.65 -3.52
N ALA A 151 -11.34 10.78 -3.22
CA ALA A 151 -9.99 11.07 -3.67
C ALA A 151 -8.98 9.99 -3.27
N MET A 152 -9.02 9.55 -2.00
CA MET A 152 -8.18 8.43 -1.55
C MET A 152 -8.58 7.12 -2.24
N SER A 153 -9.88 6.84 -2.34
CA SER A 153 -10.38 5.59 -2.94
C SER A 153 -9.96 5.43 -4.39
N VAL A 154 -9.95 6.51 -5.16
CA VAL A 154 -9.51 6.50 -6.57
C VAL A 154 -8.04 6.07 -6.70
N LEU A 155 -7.15 6.50 -5.79
CA LEU A 155 -5.74 6.06 -5.79
C LEU A 155 -5.61 4.56 -5.55
N PHE A 156 -6.35 4.01 -4.57
CA PHE A 156 -6.35 2.57 -4.29
C PHE A 156 -6.99 1.74 -5.41
N ILE A 157 -8.07 2.24 -6.04
CA ILE A 157 -8.69 1.60 -7.20
C ILE A 157 -7.71 1.58 -8.37
N GLY A 158 -6.98 2.67 -8.61
CA GLY A 158 -5.95 2.75 -9.65
C GLY A 158 -4.84 1.70 -9.49
N ALA A 159 -4.50 1.32 -8.25
CA ALA A 159 -3.54 0.27 -7.96
C ALA A 159 -4.13 -1.16 -7.98
N SER A 160 -5.45 -1.27 -8.00
CA SER A 160 -6.17 -2.55 -7.92
C SER A 160 -6.18 -3.30 -9.25
N PRO A 161 -6.08 -4.64 -9.24
CA PRO A 161 -6.23 -5.46 -10.45
C PRO A 161 -7.65 -5.41 -11.05
N ILE A 162 -8.62 -4.80 -10.37
CA ILE A 162 -10.00 -4.70 -10.87
C ILE A 162 -10.07 -3.97 -12.22
N LEU A 163 -9.19 -2.99 -12.44
CA LEU A 163 -9.14 -2.26 -13.71
C LEU A 163 -8.66 -3.14 -14.87
N ASN A 164 -7.87 -4.17 -14.60
CA ASN A 164 -7.43 -5.12 -15.63
C ASN A 164 -8.59 -5.98 -16.13
N THR A 165 -9.64 -6.17 -15.32
CA THR A 165 -10.84 -6.93 -15.70
C THR A 165 -11.80 -6.13 -16.61
N MET A 166 -11.57 -4.83 -16.73
CA MET A 166 -12.37 -3.92 -17.55
C MET A 166 -11.84 -3.78 -18.99
N GLU A 167 -10.79 -4.56 -19.34
CA GLU A 167 -10.20 -4.57 -20.70
C GLU A 167 -9.82 -3.17 -21.21
N LEU A 168 -9.36 -2.29 -20.28
CA LEU A 168 -8.96 -0.94 -20.63
C LEU A 168 -7.60 -0.98 -21.36
N GLU A 169 -7.52 -0.36 -22.53
CA GLU A 169 -6.27 -0.14 -23.25
C GLU A 169 -5.45 1.01 -22.60
N ALA A 170 -5.04 0.81 -21.34
CA ALA A 170 -4.32 1.80 -20.57
C ALA A 170 -3.11 1.18 -19.87
N SER A 171 -1.95 1.84 -19.96
CA SER A 171 -0.77 1.45 -19.20
C SER A 171 -0.98 1.70 -17.70
N SER A 172 -0.25 0.96 -16.86
CA SER A 172 -0.28 1.17 -15.39
C SER A 172 0.12 2.62 -15.02
N GLU A 173 1.03 3.22 -15.78
CA GLU A 173 1.45 4.61 -15.59
C GLU A 173 0.31 5.60 -15.89
N LEU A 174 -0.42 5.38 -17.01
CA LEU A 174 -1.57 6.21 -17.36
C LEU A 174 -2.68 6.09 -16.31
N ILE A 175 -2.94 4.89 -15.83
CA ILE A 175 -3.93 4.64 -14.77
C ILE A 175 -3.55 5.40 -13.48
N ALA A 176 -2.30 5.26 -13.02
CA ALA A 176 -1.83 5.94 -11.82
C ALA A 176 -1.89 7.47 -11.95
N LYS A 177 -1.45 8.01 -13.09
CA LYS A 177 -1.52 9.45 -13.39
C LYS A 177 -2.95 9.96 -13.41
N THR A 178 -3.86 9.21 -14.05
CA THR A 178 -5.28 9.58 -14.13
C THR A 178 -5.92 9.54 -12.75
N ALA A 179 -5.64 8.50 -11.95
CA ALA A 179 -6.12 8.38 -10.58
C ALA A 179 -5.65 9.56 -9.71
N LEU A 180 -4.38 9.95 -9.81
CA LEU A 180 -3.85 11.10 -9.07
C LEU A 180 -4.52 12.42 -9.50
N ASN A 181 -4.64 12.68 -10.79
CA ASN A 181 -5.29 13.89 -11.28
C ASN A 181 -6.73 13.99 -10.80
N THR A 182 -7.50 12.88 -10.92
CA THR A 182 -8.87 12.82 -10.42
C THR A 182 -8.95 13.06 -8.90
N ALA A 183 -8.02 12.48 -8.12
CA ALA A 183 -7.97 12.69 -6.68
C ALA A 183 -7.70 14.17 -6.34
N LEU A 184 -6.76 14.83 -7.04
CA LEU A 184 -6.45 16.25 -6.86
C LEU A 184 -7.63 17.17 -7.23
N GLU A 185 -8.34 16.86 -8.31
CA GLU A 185 -9.57 17.57 -8.70
C GLU A 185 -10.65 17.47 -7.62
N LEU A 186 -10.85 16.26 -7.08
CA LEU A 186 -11.85 16.02 -6.03
C LEU A 186 -11.63 16.88 -4.79
N ILE A 187 -10.40 17.13 -4.37
CA ILE A 187 -10.12 17.96 -3.19
C ILE A 187 -10.00 19.46 -3.50
N SER A 188 -9.82 19.84 -4.78
CA SER A 188 -9.61 21.24 -5.19
C SER A 188 -10.90 21.99 -5.48
N THR A 189 -11.98 21.31 -5.83
CA THR A 189 -13.27 21.91 -6.20
C THR A 189 -14.22 21.91 -5.00
N SER A 190 -14.00 22.79 -4.00
CA SER A 190 -15.03 23.04 -2.98
C SER A 190 -16.15 23.90 -3.58
N PRO A 191 -17.46 23.61 -3.28
CA PRO A 191 -18.57 24.47 -3.68
C PRO A 191 -18.52 25.90 -3.09
N ALA A 192 -17.65 26.14 -2.11
CA ALA A 192 -17.47 27.47 -1.52
C ALA A 192 -16.69 28.43 -2.42
N ASP A 193 -16.11 27.95 -3.53
CA ASP A 193 -15.34 28.76 -4.48
C ASP A 193 -16.13 29.12 -5.77
N ARG A 194 -17.47 28.92 -5.78
CA ARG A 194 -18.36 29.32 -6.88
C ARG A 194 -19.35 30.38 -6.50
#